data_3eeb23a22f3ba177618fef2def52be38
#
_entry.id   3eeb23a22f3ba177618fef2def52be38
#
_cell.length_a   1.000
_cell.length_b   1.000
_cell.length_c   1.000
_cell.angle_alpha   90.00
_cell.angle_beta   90.00
_cell.angle_gamma   90.00
#
_symmetry.space_group_name_H-M   'P 1'
#
loop_
_entity.id
_entity.type
_entity.pdbx_description
1 polymer ?
#
loop_
_entity_poly.entity_id
_entity_poly.type
_entity_poly.pdbx_seq_one_letter_code
_entity_poly.pdbx_strand_id
1 'polypeptide(L)'
;MSAASVVESWDAGEPEVLTEDRGLGYISREVRPTTAVTRLEAGETELAPWSQIPAVGPEVSGVGEYTTTISVPVARPGARHLLDLGSTCGGLGSVRVGDGQARGFDTAHPVVDVSGDIRPGDNVITVRVSSSLNNRLRARGYYERVPDIGAQLTGEERTQHAIVREYGLVGPVRLLRED
;
A
#
# COMPACT_ATOMS: atom_id res chain seq x y z
N MET A 1 8.91 13.16 13.07
CA MET A 1 7.59 12.53 13.22
C MET A 1 7.84 11.04 13.08
N SER A 2 7.83 10.29 14.16
CA SER A 2 7.96 8.83 14.11
C SER A 2 6.58 8.25 13.80
N ALA A 3 6.49 7.51 12.74
CA ALA A 3 5.28 6.79 12.40
C ALA A 3 5.50 5.29 12.67
N ALA A 4 4.60 4.67 13.44
CA ALA A 4 4.54 3.22 13.48
C ALA A 4 4.00 2.74 12.12
N SER A 5 4.70 1.84 11.45
CA SER A 5 4.24 1.32 10.18
C SER A 5 4.00 -0.19 10.27
N VAL A 6 2.89 -0.62 9.71
CA VAL A 6 2.55 -2.03 9.55
C VAL A 6 2.35 -2.27 8.08
N VAL A 7 3.07 -3.22 7.53
CA VAL A 7 2.92 -3.60 6.12
C VAL A 7 2.30 -4.99 6.08
N GLU A 8 1.19 -5.12 5.35
CA GLU A 8 0.57 -6.41 5.10
C GLU A 8 1.04 -6.91 3.72
N SER A 9 1.70 -8.05 3.69
CA SER A 9 2.04 -8.72 2.43
C SER A 9 1.12 -9.92 2.22
N TRP A 10 0.81 -10.19 0.96
CA TRP A 10 -0.07 -11.28 0.56
C TRP A 10 0.78 -12.42 0.00
N ASP A 11 0.79 -13.54 0.69
CA ASP A 11 1.39 -14.77 0.19
C ASP A 11 0.29 -15.70 -0.34
N ALA A 12 0.48 -16.23 -1.55
CA ALA A 12 -0.34 -17.32 -2.02
C ALA A 12 0.02 -18.57 -1.24
N GLY A 13 -0.92 -19.10 -0.46
CA GLY A 13 -0.83 -20.41 0.13
C GLY A 13 -1.00 -21.51 -0.93
N GLU A 14 -0.87 -22.76 -0.51
CA GLU A 14 -1.20 -23.90 -1.36
C GLU A 14 -2.67 -23.81 -1.79
N PRO A 15 -2.98 -23.85 -3.10
CA PRO A 15 -4.34 -23.77 -3.56
C PRO A 15 -5.14 -25.00 -3.14
N GLU A 16 -6.34 -24.81 -2.66
CA GLU A 16 -7.30 -25.88 -2.47
C GLU A 16 -7.81 -26.33 -3.83
N VAL A 17 -7.55 -27.58 -4.19
CA VAL A 17 -8.02 -28.17 -5.44
C VAL A 17 -9.22 -29.07 -5.16
N LEU A 18 -10.40 -28.63 -5.58
CA LEU A 18 -11.61 -29.43 -5.55
C LEU A 18 -11.78 -30.09 -6.90
N THR A 19 -11.80 -31.41 -6.94
CA THR A 19 -12.03 -32.20 -8.16
C THR A 19 -13.37 -32.88 -8.04
N GLU A 20 -14.26 -32.61 -9.00
CA GLU A 20 -15.56 -33.27 -9.12
C GLU A 20 -15.61 -34.05 -10.43
N ASP A 21 -15.83 -35.35 -10.33
CA ASP A 21 -16.11 -36.18 -11.51
C ASP A 21 -17.61 -36.07 -11.84
N ARG A 22 -17.91 -35.43 -12.98
CA ARG A 22 -19.29 -35.27 -13.45
C ARG A 22 -19.75 -36.38 -14.40
N GLY A 23 -18.98 -37.45 -14.51
CA GLY A 23 -19.24 -38.55 -15.44
C GLY A 23 -18.94 -38.20 -16.90
N LEU A 24 -19.08 -39.18 -17.80
CA LEU A 24 -18.82 -39.03 -19.23
C LEU A 24 -17.42 -38.51 -19.59
N GLY A 25 -16.45 -38.71 -18.71
CA GLY A 25 -15.08 -38.24 -18.92
C GLY A 25 -14.86 -36.74 -18.66
N TYR A 26 -15.85 -36.05 -18.14
CA TYR A 26 -15.71 -34.63 -17.72
C TYR A 26 -15.34 -34.55 -16.27
N ILE A 27 -14.11 -34.08 -16.01
CA ILE A 27 -13.61 -33.75 -14.67
C ILE A 27 -13.66 -32.24 -14.55
N SER A 28 -14.49 -31.71 -13.65
CA SER A 28 -14.41 -30.29 -13.29
C SER A 28 -13.38 -30.12 -12.20
N ARG A 29 -12.44 -29.23 -12.39
CA ARG A 29 -11.43 -28.85 -11.42
C ARG A 29 -11.64 -27.40 -11.02
N GLU A 30 -12.02 -27.17 -9.78
CA GLU A 30 -12.07 -25.85 -9.17
C GLU A 30 -10.80 -25.66 -8.35
N VAL A 31 -10.08 -24.60 -8.62
CA VAL A 31 -8.90 -24.19 -7.85
C VAL A 31 -9.27 -22.97 -7.03
N ARG A 32 -9.35 -23.13 -5.72
CA ARG A 32 -9.56 -22.02 -4.79
C ARG A 32 -8.21 -21.52 -4.31
N PRO A 33 -7.81 -20.29 -4.68
CA PRO A 33 -6.58 -19.72 -4.15
C PRO A 33 -6.76 -19.48 -2.64
N THR A 34 -5.82 -19.93 -1.86
CA THR A 34 -5.70 -19.52 -0.47
C THR A 34 -4.67 -18.43 -0.35
N THR A 35 -4.96 -17.39 0.41
CA THR A 35 -4.06 -16.26 0.59
C THR A 35 -3.69 -16.14 2.06
N ALA A 36 -2.42 -16.26 2.37
CA ALA A 36 -1.90 -15.94 3.69
C ALA A 36 -1.59 -14.44 3.76
N VAL A 37 -2.06 -13.77 4.79
CA VAL A 37 -1.72 -12.39 5.09
C VAL A 37 -0.61 -12.40 6.14
N THR A 38 0.53 -11.85 5.79
CA THR A 38 1.63 -11.63 6.72
C THR A 38 1.66 -10.17 7.11
N ARG A 39 1.71 -9.91 8.41
CA ARG A 39 1.86 -8.57 8.95
C ARG A 39 3.31 -8.36 9.38
N LEU A 40 3.94 -7.31 8.87
CA LEU A 40 5.28 -6.89 9.21
C LEU A 40 5.18 -5.63 10.10
N GLU A 41 5.74 -5.70 11.28
CA GLU A 41 5.78 -4.57 12.22
C GLU A 41 7.11 -3.85 12.05
N ALA A 42 7.08 -2.64 11.52
CA ALA A 42 8.28 -1.81 11.38
C ALA A 42 8.56 -0.97 12.64
N GLY A 43 7.55 -0.80 13.50
CA GLY A 43 7.67 0.05 14.68
C GLY A 43 7.81 1.53 14.35
N GLU A 44 8.51 2.26 15.21
CA GLU A 44 8.86 3.65 14.94
C GLU A 44 9.94 3.73 13.86
N THR A 45 9.67 4.45 12.79
CA THR A 45 10.58 4.59 11.65
C THR A 45 10.48 5.97 11.02
N GLU A 46 11.50 6.37 10.32
CA GLU A 46 11.45 7.53 9.44
C GLU A 46 10.64 7.18 8.19
N LEU A 47 10.00 8.20 7.60
CA LEU A 47 9.29 8.03 6.35
C LEU A 47 10.29 7.84 5.22
N ALA A 48 10.20 6.69 4.56
CA ALA A 48 11.08 6.29 3.47
C ALA A 48 10.36 5.28 2.57
N PRO A 49 10.86 5.06 1.35
CA PRO A 49 10.42 3.93 0.54
C PRO A 49 10.58 2.60 1.29
N TRP A 50 9.66 1.67 1.10
CA TRP A 50 9.69 0.37 1.79
C TRP A 50 10.99 -0.40 1.57
N SER A 51 11.60 -0.26 0.39
CA SER A 51 12.90 -0.86 0.07
C SER A 51 14.02 -0.43 1.02
N GLN A 52 13.89 0.76 1.63
CA GLN A 52 14.87 1.35 2.54
C GLN A 52 14.51 1.15 4.02
N ILE A 53 13.35 0.59 4.33
CA ILE A 53 12.95 0.24 5.70
C ILE A 53 13.40 -1.20 5.98
N PRO A 54 14.40 -1.43 6.87
CA PRO A 54 15.00 -2.77 7.05
C PRO A 54 14.00 -3.87 7.42
N ALA A 55 12.97 -3.53 8.19
CA ALA A 55 11.93 -4.48 8.59
C ALA A 55 10.95 -4.83 7.45
N VAL A 56 10.98 -4.12 6.33
CA VAL A 56 10.08 -4.32 5.18
C VAL A 56 10.84 -4.87 3.98
N GLY A 57 11.75 -4.09 3.44
CA GLY A 57 12.59 -4.50 2.31
C GLY A 57 11.94 -4.34 0.93
N PRO A 58 12.72 -4.66 -0.13
CA PRO A 58 12.32 -4.40 -1.52
C PRO A 58 11.36 -5.44 -2.12
N GLU A 59 11.10 -6.55 -1.44
CA GLU A 59 10.31 -7.67 -1.97
C GLU A 59 8.84 -7.64 -1.57
N VAL A 60 8.46 -6.67 -0.72
CA VAL A 60 7.12 -6.59 -0.15
C VAL A 60 6.16 -5.90 -1.12
N SER A 61 4.96 -6.44 -1.18
CA SER A 61 3.79 -5.82 -1.80
C SER A 61 2.62 -5.97 -0.85
N GLY A 62 1.81 -4.94 -0.71
CA GLY A 62 0.68 -4.96 0.22
C GLY A 62 0.18 -3.57 0.55
N VAL A 63 -0.23 -3.39 1.79
CA VAL A 63 -0.72 -2.12 2.34
C VAL A 63 0.16 -1.70 3.50
N GLY A 64 0.81 -0.55 3.37
CA GLY A 64 1.50 0.11 4.48
C GLY A 64 0.54 0.98 5.26
N GLU A 65 0.54 0.83 6.57
CA GLU A 65 -0.24 1.66 7.48
C GLU A 65 0.72 2.46 8.37
N TYR A 66 0.54 3.77 8.38
CA TYR A 66 1.36 4.71 9.13
C TYR A 66 0.46 5.47 10.10
N THR A 67 0.84 5.48 11.37
CA THR A 67 0.07 6.17 12.40
C THR A 67 0.93 7.17 13.15
N THR A 68 0.41 8.36 13.37
CA THR A 68 1.05 9.39 14.16
C THR A 68 0.01 10.20 14.93
N THR A 69 0.45 10.82 16.02
CA THR A 69 -0.38 11.76 16.76
C THR A 69 0.17 13.17 16.58
N ILE A 70 -0.71 14.10 16.23
CA ILE A 70 -0.40 15.52 16.12
C ILE A 70 -1.25 16.33 17.08
N SER A 71 -0.68 17.33 17.73
CA SER A 71 -1.43 18.26 18.57
C SER A 71 -1.77 19.51 17.78
N VAL A 72 -3.06 19.82 17.69
CA VAL A 72 -3.56 20.98 16.96
C VAL A 72 -4.05 22.02 17.97
N PRO A 73 -3.55 23.26 17.94
CA PRO A 73 -4.05 24.32 18.80
C PRO A 73 -5.51 24.63 18.48
N VAL A 74 -6.18 25.39 19.34
CA VAL A 74 -7.57 25.77 19.13
C VAL A 74 -7.73 26.38 17.73
N ALA A 75 -8.51 25.70 16.92
CA ALA A 75 -8.78 26.13 15.54
C ALA A 75 -9.66 27.40 15.56
N ARG A 76 -9.40 28.32 14.64
CA ARG A 76 -10.35 29.40 14.36
C ARG A 76 -11.59 28.81 13.70
N PRO A 77 -12.79 29.29 14.04
CA PRO A 77 -14.00 28.86 13.35
C PRO A 77 -13.89 29.11 11.84
N GLY A 78 -14.14 28.08 11.04
CA GLY A 78 -14.10 28.16 9.58
C GLY A 78 -12.72 27.89 8.93
N ALA A 79 -11.65 27.73 9.69
CA ALA A 79 -10.34 27.36 9.13
C ALA A 79 -10.40 25.97 8.48
N ARG A 80 -9.82 25.87 7.29
CA ARG A 80 -9.63 24.58 6.61
C ARG A 80 -8.30 23.94 7.02
N HIS A 81 -8.32 22.62 7.11
CA HIS A 81 -7.14 21.82 7.40
C HIS A 81 -6.90 20.85 6.25
N LEU A 82 -5.78 21.00 5.58
CA LEU A 82 -5.36 20.12 4.50
C LEU A 82 -4.17 19.30 4.96
N LEU A 83 -4.23 17.99 4.83
CA LEU A 83 -3.10 17.11 5.07
C LEU A 83 -2.39 16.88 3.74
N ASP A 84 -1.21 17.49 3.60
CA ASP A 84 -0.30 17.26 2.49
C ASP A 84 0.63 16.11 2.86
N LEU A 85 0.56 15.02 2.12
CA LEU A 85 1.36 13.81 2.35
C LEU A 85 2.75 13.90 1.70
N GLY A 86 3.02 14.98 0.95
CA GLY A 86 4.27 15.17 0.26
C GLY A 86 4.46 14.14 -0.87
N SER A 87 5.50 13.31 -0.75
CA SER A 87 5.75 12.25 -1.73
C SER A 87 5.21 10.91 -1.22
N THR A 88 4.42 10.27 -2.07
CA THR A 88 3.98 8.88 -1.91
C THR A 88 4.44 8.08 -3.12
N CYS A 89 5.00 6.91 -2.87
CA CYS A 89 5.45 6.03 -3.94
C CYS A 89 4.39 4.96 -4.23
N GLY A 90 3.86 5.00 -5.44
CA GLY A 90 2.96 3.99 -6.01
C GLY A 90 1.56 3.95 -5.40
N GLY A 91 0.67 3.21 -6.04
CA GLY A 91 -0.61 2.77 -5.54
C GLY A 91 -1.68 3.81 -5.26
N LEU A 92 -2.68 3.37 -4.53
CA LEU A 92 -3.77 4.19 -3.99
C LEU A 92 -3.56 4.37 -2.49
N GLY A 93 -4.09 5.43 -1.93
CA GLY A 93 -3.98 5.66 -0.50
C GLY A 93 -5.25 6.20 0.13
N SER A 94 -5.27 6.19 1.44
CA SER A 94 -6.33 6.82 2.23
C SER A 94 -5.78 7.42 3.52
N VAL A 95 -6.47 8.44 4.00
CA VAL A 95 -6.21 9.11 5.28
C VAL A 95 -7.44 8.96 6.16
N ARG A 96 -7.22 8.71 7.44
CA ARG A 96 -8.24 8.74 8.48
C ARG A 96 -7.72 9.53 9.66
N VAL A 97 -8.58 10.37 10.24
CA VAL A 97 -8.30 11.11 11.50
C VAL A 97 -9.17 10.53 12.59
N GLY A 98 -8.57 10.03 13.66
CA GLY A 98 -9.27 9.35 14.75
C GLY A 98 -10.20 8.25 14.24
N ASP A 99 -11.47 8.32 14.68
CA ASP A 99 -12.54 7.40 14.27
C ASP A 99 -13.35 7.92 13.06
N GLY A 100 -12.86 8.99 12.42
CA GLY A 100 -13.51 9.57 11.25
C GLY A 100 -13.50 8.65 10.02
N GLN A 101 -14.18 9.07 8.98
CA GLN A 101 -14.25 8.33 7.73
C GLN A 101 -12.91 8.40 7.00
N ALA A 102 -12.44 7.26 6.48
CA ALA A 102 -11.27 7.22 5.61
C ALA A 102 -11.57 7.93 4.27
N ARG A 103 -10.66 8.80 3.85
CA ARG A 103 -10.73 9.54 2.59
C ARG A 103 -9.60 9.11 1.68
N GLY A 104 -9.95 8.70 0.46
CA GLY A 104 -8.96 8.35 -0.56
C GLY A 104 -8.19 9.57 -1.04
N PHE A 105 -6.95 9.34 -1.48
CA PHE A 105 -6.15 10.33 -2.18
C PHE A 105 -5.51 9.73 -3.42
N ASP A 106 -5.24 10.61 -4.38
CA ASP A 106 -4.46 10.31 -5.56
C ASP A 106 -2.97 10.56 -5.25
N THR A 107 -2.12 9.62 -5.63
CA THR A 107 -0.66 9.74 -5.46
C THR A 107 -0.06 10.88 -6.29
N ALA A 108 -0.73 11.34 -7.33
CA ALA A 108 -0.32 12.53 -8.10
C ALA A 108 -0.64 13.83 -7.37
N HIS A 109 -1.69 13.84 -6.52
CA HIS A 109 -2.14 14.98 -5.72
C HIS A 109 -2.43 14.53 -4.30
N PRO A 110 -1.41 14.22 -3.48
CA PRO A 110 -1.58 13.58 -2.18
C PRO A 110 -1.96 14.59 -1.10
N VAL A 111 -2.98 15.39 -1.35
CA VAL A 111 -3.54 16.39 -0.42
C VAL A 111 -4.97 16.03 -0.09
N VAL A 112 -5.28 15.94 1.21
CA VAL A 112 -6.59 15.53 1.71
C VAL A 112 -7.17 16.61 2.62
N ASP A 113 -8.41 17.04 2.37
CA ASP A 113 -9.14 17.93 3.27
C ASP A 113 -9.63 17.13 4.49
N VAL A 114 -9.09 17.43 5.64
CA VAL A 114 -9.38 16.79 6.93
C VAL A 114 -10.11 17.73 7.90
N SER A 115 -10.58 18.90 7.43
CA SER A 115 -11.20 19.95 8.24
C SER A 115 -12.34 19.42 9.11
N GLY A 116 -13.15 18.49 8.58
CA GLY A 116 -14.31 17.94 9.28
C GLY A 116 -13.94 17.05 10.47
N ASP A 117 -12.73 16.49 10.52
CA ASP A 117 -12.33 15.50 11.52
C ASP A 117 -11.28 16.01 12.50
N ILE A 118 -10.51 17.04 12.12
CA ILE A 118 -9.53 17.67 13.01
C ILE A 118 -10.24 18.36 14.20
N ARG A 119 -9.71 18.15 15.38
CA ARG A 119 -10.18 18.76 16.64
C ARG A 119 -9.02 19.46 17.35
N PRO A 120 -9.29 20.47 18.19
CA PRO A 120 -8.28 20.98 19.12
C PRO A 120 -7.73 19.88 20.02
N GLY A 121 -6.42 19.92 20.27
CA GLY A 121 -5.73 18.88 21.03
C GLY A 121 -5.15 17.79 20.14
N ASP A 122 -5.02 16.60 20.68
CA ASP A 122 -4.36 15.48 20.02
C ASP A 122 -5.29 14.81 19.00
N ASN A 123 -4.76 14.61 17.80
CA ASN A 123 -5.44 13.93 16.71
C ASN A 123 -4.55 12.78 16.22
N VAL A 124 -5.10 11.57 16.20
CA VAL A 124 -4.44 10.40 15.62
C VAL A 124 -4.69 10.39 14.12
N ILE A 125 -3.64 10.43 13.33
CA ILE A 125 -3.72 10.36 11.88
C ILE A 125 -3.22 8.99 11.42
N THR A 126 -4.02 8.30 10.64
CA THR A 126 -3.66 7.04 10.00
C THR A 126 -3.63 7.23 8.49
N VAL A 127 -2.50 6.94 7.87
CA VAL A 127 -2.31 6.97 6.41
C VAL A 127 -2.10 5.55 5.93
N ARG A 128 -2.85 5.13 4.92
CA ARG A 128 -2.65 3.84 4.24
C ARG A 128 -2.18 4.09 2.81
N VAL A 129 -1.15 3.36 2.40
CA VAL A 129 -0.63 3.37 1.02
C VAL A 129 -0.58 1.93 0.53
N SER A 130 -1.25 1.65 -0.58
CA SER A 130 -1.23 0.32 -1.20
C SER A 130 -0.24 0.27 -2.35
N SER A 131 0.43 -0.87 -2.51
CA SER A 131 1.29 -1.15 -3.66
C SER A 131 0.57 -1.99 -4.71
N SER A 132 1.18 -2.15 -5.89
CA SER A 132 0.87 -3.28 -6.77
C SER A 132 1.60 -4.54 -6.29
N LEU A 133 1.25 -5.69 -6.86
CA LEU A 133 1.93 -6.97 -6.54
C LEU A 133 3.31 -7.14 -7.19
N ASN A 134 3.80 -6.14 -7.91
CA ASN A 134 5.01 -6.25 -8.73
C ASN A 134 6.22 -6.80 -7.97
N ASN A 135 6.54 -6.20 -6.81
CA ASN A 135 7.75 -6.60 -6.07
C ASN A 135 7.64 -8.02 -5.54
N ARG A 136 6.45 -8.42 -5.09
CA ARG A 136 6.19 -9.78 -4.61
C ARG A 136 6.24 -10.82 -5.72
N LEU A 137 5.65 -10.52 -6.86
CA LEU A 137 5.70 -11.39 -8.04
C LEU A 137 7.14 -11.54 -8.53
N ARG A 138 7.90 -10.44 -8.55
CA ARG A 138 9.33 -10.46 -8.88
C ARG A 138 10.11 -11.36 -7.92
N ALA A 139 9.96 -11.15 -6.60
CA ALA A 139 10.64 -11.96 -5.58
C ALA A 139 10.33 -13.45 -5.66
N ARG A 140 9.15 -13.80 -6.18
CA ARG A 140 8.72 -15.19 -6.41
C ARG A 140 9.15 -15.74 -7.78
N GLY A 141 9.93 -15.03 -8.57
CA GLY A 141 10.36 -15.47 -9.89
C GLY A 141 9.18 -15.64 -10.86
N TYR A 142 8.12 -14.85 -10.70
CA TYR A 142 6.93 -14.98 -11.55
C TYR A 142 7.26 -14.59 -12.98
N TYR A 143 7.98 -13.50 -13.17
CA TYR A 143 8.27 -12.96 -14.50
C TYR A 143 9.26 -13.82 -15.29
N GLU A 144 10.12 -14.59 -14.61
CA GLU A 144 11.01 -15.55 -15.24
C GLU A 144 10.27 -16.82 -15.73
N ARG A 145 9.11 -17.11 -15.12
CA ARG A 145 8.31 -18.30 -15.47
C ARG A 145 7.22 -18.03 -16.48
N VAL A 146 6.81 -16.77 -16.61
CA VAL A 146 5.77 -16.39 -17.56
C VAL A 146 6.44 -15.97 -18.87
N PRO A 147 6.21 -16.67 -19.98
CA PRO A 147 6.75 -16.28 -21.27
C PRO A 147 6.34 -14.85 -21.61
N ASP A 148 7.30 -14.02 -21.95
CA ASP A 148 7.02 -12.69 -22.49
C ASP A 148 6.49 -12.85 -23.92
N ILE A 149 5.16 -12.87 -24.05
CA ILE A 149 4.51 -12.95 -25.36
C ILE A 149 4.91 -11.74 -26.22
N GLY A 150 5.16 -10.59 -25.61
CA GLY A 150 5.66 -9.41 -26.31
C GLY A 150 7.03 -9.64 -26.92
N ALA A 151 7.96 -10.23 -26.17
CA ALA A 151 9.30 -10.58 -26.65
C ALA A 151 9.25 -11.63 -27.78
N GLN A 152 8.34 -12.59 -27.69
CA GLN A 152 8.14 -13.58 -28.75
C GLN A 152 7.63 -12.95 -30.07
N LEU A 153 6.85 -11.87 -29.98
CA LEU A 153 6.31 -11.19 -31.15
C LEU A 153 7.23 -10.11 -31.72
N THR A 154 8.00 -9.44 -30.86
CA THR A 154 8.85 -8.29 -31.26
C THR A 154 10.34 -8.58 -31.24
N GLY A 155 10.76 -9.67 -30.64
CA GLY A 155 12.18 -10.01 -30.43
C GLY A 155 12.87 -9.14 -29.40
N GLU A 156 12.17 -8.26 -28.71
CA GLU A 156 12.69 -7.37 -27.67
C GLU A 156 12.42 -7.93 -26.27
N GLU A 157 13.46 -8.14 -25.48
CA GLU A 157 13.31 -8.49 -24.06
C GLU A 157 12.70 -7.33 -23.28
N ARG A 158 11.50 -7.52 -22.75
CA ARG A 158 10.86 -6.55 -21.88
C ARG A 158 11.31 -6.77 -20.43
N THR A 159 12.40 -6.12 -20.05
CA THR A 159 12.90 -6.16 -18.67
C THR A 159 12.08 -5.33 -17.66
N GLN A 160 11.05 -4.63 -18.10
CA GLN A 160 10.27 -3.71 -17.25
C GLN A 160 9.65 -4.37 -16.01
N HIS A 161 9.39 -5.67 -16.04
CA HIS A 161 8.82 -6.40 -14.92
C HIS A 161 9.84 -6.85 -13.88
N ALA A 162 11.13 -6.84 -14.23
CA ALA A 162 12.20 -7.24 -13.32
C ALA A 162 12.66 -6.11 -12.38
N ILE A 163 12.18 -4.89 -12.56
CA ILE A 163 12.61 -3.73 -11.78
C ILE A 163 11.84 -3.68 -10.45
N VAL A 164 12.57 -3.49 -9.34
CA VAL A 164 12.00 -3.15 -8.04
C VAL A 164 11.32 -1.80 -8.15
N ARG A 165 10.06 -1.72 -7.74
CA ARG A 165 9.31 -0.47 -7.68
C ARG A 165 9.34 0.07 -6.26
N GLU A 166 9.53 1.36 -6.15
CA GLU A 166 9.42 2.05 -4.86
C GLU A 166 7.96 2.19 -4.46
N TYR A 167 7.68 1.87 -3.20
CA TYR A 167 6.37 2.02 -2.58
C TYR A 167 6.52 2.62 -1.19
N GLY A 168 5.47 3.26 -0.70
CA GLY A 168 5.39 3.76 0.67
C GLY A 168 5.08 5.24 0.78
N LEU A 169 5.01 5.72 2.01
CA LEU A 169 4.89 7.13 2.36
C LEU A 169 6.30 7.68 2.62
N VAL A 170 6.71 8.61 1.78
CA VAL A 170 8.06 9.22 1.83
C VAL A 170 8.02 10.59 2.49
N GLY A 171 6.90 11.31 2.34
CA GLY A 171 6.71 12.62 2.93
C GLY A 171 7.46 13.74 2.20
N PRO A 172 7.73 14.87 2.88
CA PRO A 172 7.34 15.19 4.24
C PRO A 172 5.82 15.39 4.40
N VAL A 173 5.23 14.85 5.44
CA VAL A 173 3.81 15.05 5.75
C VAL A 173 3.62 16.35 6.51
N ARG A 174 2.67 17.17 6.09
CA ARG A 174 2.38 18.49 6.68
C ARG A 174 0.89 18.67 6.87
N LEU A 175 0.50 19.25 8.00
CA LEU A 175 -0.84 19.78 8.18
C LEU A 175 -0.82 21.28 7.84
N LEU A 176 -1.50 21.63 6.77
CA LEU A 176 -1.65 23.01 6.29
C LEU A 176 -2.95 23.58 6.85
N ARG A 177 -2.93 24.84 7.23
CA ARG A 177 -4.12 25.59 7.62
C ARG A 177 -4.35 26.73 6.64
N GLU A 178 -5.57 26.80 6.14
CA GLU A 178 -6.06 27.92 5.33
C GLU A 178 -7.09 28.70 6.17
N ASP A 179 -6.87 29.99 6.35
CA ASP A 179 -7.77 30.90 7.08
C ASP A 179 -8.83 31.49 6.16
#